data_617682ef2fa710574f2cb4ae3d3c12a3
#
_entry.id   617682ef2fa710574f2cb4ae3d3c12a3
#
_cell.length_a   1.000
_cell.length_b   1.000
_cell.length_c   1.000
_cell.angle_alpha   90.00
_cell.angle_beta   90.00
_cell.angle_gamma   90.00
#
_symmetry.space_group_name_H-M   'P 1'
#
loop_
_entity.id
_entity.type
_entity.pdbx_description
1 polymer ?
#
loop_
_entity_poly.entity_id
_entity_poly.type
_entity_poly.pdbx_seq_one_letter_code
_entity_poly.pdbx_strand_id
1 'polypeptide(L)'
;MSAIRILSAVALATAALAIVVVPSGASAQRAGRAASTSASSTVPPYNPRLYSDPSATNKAFKSLRWRLIGPFRGGRVDAVAGDPTKPLVYYMGAVNGGVWKTTNAGMSWENITDGKTDISSVGAVTVAPSDPNVIYVGTGESQLREDLTYGTGVYRSTDAGETWQHLGLVETHQVTAIRVHPNNPDVAYVAAIGHAFGPNAERGVFRTMDGGTSWKKILFLDDSTGATDLSMDPTNPRILYASMWKFQRSPWGMDAGGARAGSGSRPTGATRGSTCRAIAACPRRR
;
A
#
# COMPACT_ATOMS: atom_id res chain seq x y z
N MET A 1 19.60 -36.51 55.37
CA MET A 1 18.33 -37.12 55.79
C MET A 1 17.40 -37.09 54.60
N SER A 2 16.96 -38.24 54.20
CA SER A 2 16.00 -38.70 53.20
C SER A 2 15.84 -37.93 51.86
N ALA A 3 16.44 -38.51 50.84
CA ALA A 3 16.16 -38.23 49.43
C ALA A 3 14.91 -39.01 48.99
N ILE A 4 13.98 -38.32 48.37
CA ILE A 4 12.86 -38.96 47.67
C ILE A 4 13.16 -38.90 46.18
N ARG A 5 13.36 -40.08 45.58
CA ARG A 5 13.46 -40.28 44.14
C ARG A 5 12.05 -40.49 43.60
N ILE A 6 11.66 -39.67 42.62
CA ILE A 6 10.46 -39.89 41.83
C ILE A 6 10.92 -40.43 40.45
N LEU A 7 10.56 -41.69 40.18
CA LEU A 7 10.67 -42.31 38.87
C LEU A 7 9.52 -41.83 38.00
N SER A 8 9.84 -41.23 36.88
CA SER A 8 8.86 -40.96 35.81
C SER A 8 8.94 -42.09 34.79
N ALA A 9 7.87 -42.84 34.67
CA ALA A 9 7.69 -43.86 33.65
C ALA A 9 7.27 -43.18 32.34
N VAL A 10 8.07 -43.39 31.28
CA VAL A 10 7.74 -42.98 29.91
C VAL A 10 6.97 -44.14 29.26
N ALA A 11 5.69 -43.94 28.98
CA ALA A 11 4.89 -44.88 28.19
C ALA A 11 5.07 -44.57 26.70
N LEU A 12 5.70 -45.47 25.96
CA LEU A 12 5.73 -45.48 24.52
C LEU A 12 4.37 -45.99 24.01
N ALA A 13 3.62 -45.12 23.33
CA ALA A 13 2.46 -45.51 22.54
C ALA A 13 2.89 -45.83 21.10
N THR A 14 2.94 -47.08 20.73
CA THR A 14 3.13 -47.55 19.36
C THR A 14 1.82 -47.45 18.61
N ALA A 15 1.71 -46.53 17.64
CA ALA A 15 0.60 -46.45 16.71
C ALA A 15 0.80 -47.50 15.61
N ALA A 16 -0.07 -48.49 15.57
CA ALA A 16 -0.14 -49.47 14.48
C ALA A 16 -0.82 -48.86 13.24
N LEU A 17 -0.05 -48.76 12.14
CA LEU A 17 -0.55 -48.34 10.83
C LEU A 17 -1.29 -49.53 10.18
N ALA A 18 -2.60 -49.49 10.13
CA ALA A 18 -3.41 -50.47 9.39
C ALA A 18 -3.42 -50.10 7.88
N ILE A 19 -2.76 -50.91 7.08
CA ILE A 19 -2.81 -50.84 5.62
C ILE A 19 -4.10 -51.57 5.18
N VAL A 20 -5.09 -50.82 4.70
CA VAL A 20 -6.28 -51.38 4.03
C VAL A 20 -5.92 -51.69 2.58
N VAL A 21 -5.79 -52.97 2.27
CA VAL A 21 -5.67 -53.46 0.90
C VAL A 21 -7.07 -53.61 0.33
N VAL A 22 -7.38 -52.76 -0.66
CA VAL A 22 -8.63 -52.88 -1.42
C VAL A 22 -8.41 -53.86 -2.58
N PRO A 23 -9.17 -54.95 -2.71
CA PRO A 23 -9.03 -55.84 -3.84
C PRO A 23 -9.60 -55.20 -5.11
N SER A 24 -8.79 -55.08 -6.15
CA SER A 24 -9.21 -54.76 -7.51
C SER A 24 -9.84 -55.98 -8.16
N GLY A 25 -11.12 -55.87 -8.44
CA GLY A 25 -11.83 -56.89 -9.25
C GLY A 25 -13.34 -56.80 -9.19
N ALA A 26 -13.93 -55.91 -9.94
CA ALA A 26 -15.32 -56.04 -10.38
C ALA A 26 -15.43 -55.41 -11.78
N SER A 27 -15.59 -56.31 -12.77
CA SER A 27 -15.99 -55.96 -14.12
C SER A 27 -17.42 -55.42 -14.13
N ALA A 28 -17.57 -54.09 -14.26
CA ALA A 28 -18.88 -53.47 -14.44
C ALA A 28 -19.29 -53.53 -15.91
N GLN A 29 -20.41 -54.13 -16.14
CA GLN A 29 -21.11 -54.25 -17.41
C GLN A 29 -21.37 -52.87 -18.04
N ARG A 30 -21.12 -52.80 -19.33
CA ARG A 30 -21.39 -51.71 -20.24
C ARG A 30 -22.90 -51.43 -20.32
N ALA A 31 -23.43 -50.55 -19.49
CA ALA A 31 -24.75 -49.97 -19.68
C ALA A 31 -24.68 -48.89 -20.77
N GLY A 32 -25.61 -48.95 -21.70
CA GLY A 32 -25.65 -48.11 -22.89
C GLY A 32 -25.59 -46.64 -22.58
N ARG A 33 -24.62 -45.98 -23.18
CA ARG A 33 -24.43 -44.53 -23.14
C ARG A 33 -25.54 -43.89 -23.97
N ALA A 34 -26.60 -43.39 -23.32
CA ALA A 34 -27.48 -42.42 -23.93
C ALA A 34 -26.64 -41.21 -24.39
N ALA A 35 -26.71 -40.90 -25.66
CA ALA A 35 -26.05 -39.73 -26.21
C ALA A 35 -26.63 -38.47 -25.54
N SER A 36 -25.90 -37.94 -24.57
CA SER A 36 -26.14 -36.59 -24.11
C SER A 36 -25.74 -35.67 -25.26
N THR A 37 -26.74 -35.08 -25.91
CA THR A 37 -26.51 -33.91 -26.75
C THR A 37 -25.83 -32.85 -25.90
N SER A 38 -24.52 -32.77 -26.03
CA SER A 38 -23.76 -31.65 -25.52
C SER A 38 -24.30 -30.40 -26.23
N ALA A 39 -25.08 -29.60 -25.53
CA ALA A 39 -25.33 -28.23 -25.95
C ALA A 39 -23.95 -27.59 -26.06
N SER A 40 -23.46 -27.40 -27.28
CA SER A 40 -22.30 -26.62 -27.58
C SER A 40 -22.60 -25.23 -27.07
N SER A 41 -22.12 -24.89 -25.90
CA SER A 41 -22.05 -23.50 -25.48
C SER A 41 -21.00 -22.82 -26.37
N THR A 42 -21.45 -22.36 -27.54
CA THR A 42 -20.66 -21.48 -28.36
C THR A 42 -20.55 -20.17 -27.56
N VAL A 43 -19.48 -20.07 -26.76
CA VAL A 43 -19.03 -18.77 -26.26
C VAL A 43 -18.80 -17.94 -27.53
N PRO A 44 -19.52 -16.84 -27.72
CA PRO A 44 -19.31 -16.00 -28.89
C PRO A 44 -17.84 -15.58 -28.93
N PRO A 45 -17.22 -15.55 -30.12
CA PRO A 45 -15.83 -15.17 -30.23
C PRO A 45 -15.62 -13.78 -29.60
N TYR A 46 -14.55 -13.64 -28.83
CA TYR A 46 -14.16 -12.38 -28.20
C TYR A 46 -14.14 -11.26 -29.27
N ASN A 47 -15.00 -10.28 -29.11
CA ASN A 47 -15.05 -9.11 -29.98
C ASN A 47 -14.49 -7.89 -29.24
N PRO A 48 -13.23 -7.50 -29.49
CA PRO A 48 -12.60 -6.38 -28.80
C PRO A 48 -13.32 -5.05 -29.02
N ARG A 49 -14.12 -4.91 -30.09
CA ARG A 49 -14.88 -3.68 -30.35
C ARG A 49 -16.05 -3.47 -29.39
N LEU A 50 -16.60 -4.55 -28.80
CA LEU A 50 -17.64 -4.44 -27.78
C LEU A 50 -17.12 -3.87 -26.45
N TYR A 51 -15.83 -4.00 -26.22
CA TYR A 51 -15.19 -3.51 -25.00
C TYR A 51 -14.53 -2.13 -25.19
N SER A 52 -14.40 -1.65 -26.42
CA SER A 52 -13.80 -0.35 -26.75
C SER A 52 -14.81 0.80 -26.85
N ASP A 53 -16.10 0.49 -26.85
CA ASP A 53 -17.16 1.50 -26.83
C ASP A 53 -17.80 1.62 -25.44
N PRO A 54 -17.45 2.66 -24.68
CA PRO A 54 -18.03 2.88 -23.34
C PRO A 54 -19.56 3.07 -23.38
N SER A 55 -20.11 3.54 -24.51
CA SER A 55 -21.55 3.76 -24.68
C SER A 55 -22.32 2.45 -24.84
N ALA A 56 -21.76 1.48 -25.55
CA ALA A 56 -22.34 0.15 -25.73
C ALA A 56 -22.30 -0.64 -24.40
N THR A 57 -21.18 -0.55 -23.66
CA THR A 57 -21.03 -1.19 -22.36
C THR A 57 -22.01 -0.60 -21.34
N ASN A 58 -22.18 0.71 -21.30
CA ASN A 58 -23.14 1.38 -20.43
C ASN A 58 -24.59 1.00 -20.73
N LYS A 59 -24.97 0.81 -22.00
CA LYS A 59 -26.32 0.36 -22.39
C LYS A 59 -26.60 -1.08 -21.93
N ALA A 60 -25.65 -2.00 -22.17
CA ALA A 60 -25.79 -3.41 -21.83
C ALA A 60 -25.91 -3.66 -20.31
N PHE A 61 -25.21 -2.84 -19.52
CA PHE A 61 -25.13 -3.02 -18.07
C PHE A 61 -25.92 -1.99 -17.25
N LYS A 62 -26.73 -1.17 -17.89
CA LYS A 62 -27.51 -0.10 -17.25
C LYS A 62 -28.41 -0.58 -16.10
N SER A 63 -28.90 -1.83 -16.17
CA SER A 63 -29.74 -2.42 -15.14
C SER A 63 -28.96 -3.05 -13.99
N LEU A 64 -27.64 -3.27 -14.16
CA LEU A 64 -26.81 -3.85 -13.11
C LEU A 64 -26.58 -2.82 -12.01
N ARG A 65 -26.54 -3.33 -10.77
CA ARG A 65 -26.18 -2.57 -9.59
C ARG A 65 -25.09 -3.33 -8.84
N TRP A 66 -24.01 -2.65 -8.55
CA TRP A 66 -22.99 -3.19 -7.66
C TRP A 66 -23.56 -3.30 -6.27
N ARG A 67 -23.37 -4.46 -5.65
CA ARG A 67 -23.73 -4.72 -4.27
C ARG A 67 -22.58 -5.41 -3.57
N LEU A 68 -22.14 -4.83 -2.46
CA LEU A 68 -21.15 -5.45 -1.59
C LEU A 68 -21.79 -6.68 -0.91
N ILE A 69 -21.25 -7.86 -1.17
CA ILE A 69 -21.76 -9.13 -0.64
C ILE A 69 -20.86 -9.73 0.45
N GLY A 70 -19.77 -9.03 0.81
CA GLY A 70 -18.78 -9.55 1.75
C GLY A 70 -17.86 -10.62 1.14
N PRO A 71 -16.99 -11.24 1.94
CA PRO A 71 -16.75 -10.87 3.35
C PRO A 71 -16.23 -9.44 3.48
N PHE A 72 -16.70 -8.74 4.51
CA PHE A 72 -16.27 -7.37 4.80
C PHE A 72 -14.86 -7.41 5.40
N ARG A 73 -13.87 -7.22 4.55
CA ARG A 73 -12.46 -7.12 4.95
C ARG A 73 -11.99 -5.69 4.79
N GLY A 74 -11.37 -5.14 5.83
CA GLY A 74 -10.82 -3.79 5.82
C GLY A 74 -9.56 -3.62 4.97
N GLY A 75 -9.00 -4.71 4.44
CA GLY A 75 -7.71 -4.65 3.76
C GLY A 75 -6.54 -4.41 4.71
N ARG A 76 -5.36 -4.14 4.13
CA ARG A 76 -4.18 -3.70 4.88
C ARG A 76 -4.29 -2.20 5.12
N VAL A 77 -3.98 -1.74 6.33
CA VAL A 77 -3.84 -0.32 6.64
C VAL A 77 -2.36 0.02 6.59
N ASP A 78 -1.97 0.84 5.62
CA ASP A 78 -0.58 1.24 5.40
C ASP A 78 -0.26 2.60 6.01
N ALA A 79 -1.28 3.41 6.26
CA ALA A 79 -1.11 4.77 6.76
C ALA A 79 -2.14 5.11 7.84
N VAL A 80 -1.70 5.86 8.86
CA VAL A 80 -2.57 6.38 9.92
C VAL A 80 -2.17 7.80 10.28
N ALA A 81 -3.15 8.64 10.61
CA ALA A 81 -2.93 10.00 11.11
C ALA A 81 -4.01 10.36 12.13
N GLY A 82 -3.66 11.19 13.12
CA GLY A 82 -4.60 11.78 14.06
C GLY A 82 -4.76 13.28 13.84
N ASP A 83 -5.90 13.82 14.21
CA ASP A 83 -6.12 15.25 14.29
C ASP A 83 -5.49 15.78 15.59
N PRO A 84 -4.50 16.68 15.53
CA PRO A 84 -3.79 17.15 16.72
C PRO A 84 -4.67 17.97 17.67
N THR A 85 -5.85 18.43 17.21
CA THR A 85 -6.77 19.25 17.98
C THR A 85 -8.01 18.50 18.47
N LYS A 86 -8.31 17.34 17.87
CA LYS A 86 -9.50 16.53 18.17
C LYS A 86 -9.09 15.11 18.52
N PRO A 87 -8.97 14.75 19.81
CA PRO A 87 -8.37 13.47 20.25
C PRO A 87 -9.19 12.23 19.88
N LEU A 88 -10.40 12.37 19.35
CA LEU A 88 -11.23 11.26 18.90
C LEU A 88 -11.25 11.12 17.37
N VAL A 89 -10.55 12.02 16.64
CA VAL A 89 -10.54 12.03 15.17
C VAL A 89 -9.25 11.43 14.65
N TYR A 90 -9.40 10.37 13.85
CA TYR A 90 -8.30 9.68 13.20
C TYR A 90 -8.64 9.38 11.74
N TYR A 91 -7.60 9.22 10.96
CA TYR A 91 -7.66 8.83 9.56
C TYR A 91 -6.82 7.58 9.36
N MET A 92 -7.30 6.65 8.53
CA MET A 92 -6.50 5.51 8.06
C MET A 92 -6.57 5.41 6.55
N GLY A 93 -5.45 5.05 5.95
CA GLY A 93 -5.32 4.75 4.54
C GLY A 93 -5.20 3.25 4.32
N ALA A 94 -6.10 2.70 3.53
CA ALA A 94 -6.16 1.27 3.24
C ALA A 94 -5.67 0.95 1.83
N VAL A 95 -5.06 -0.22 1.68
CA VAL A 95 -4.72 -0.78 0.36
C VAL A 95 -6.01 -1.19 -0.34
N ASN A 96 -6.27 -0.62 -1.51
CA ASN A 96 -7.50 -0.80 -2.29
C ASN A 96 -8.79 -0.47 -1.52
N GLY A 97 -8.70 0.44 -0.54
CA GLY A 97 -9.83 0.79 0.31
C GLY A 97 -9.98 2.29 0.56
N GLY A 98 -9.13 3.12 -0.06
CA GLY A 98 -9.19 4.58 0.10
C GLY A 98 -8.86 5.07 1.50
N VAL A 99 -9.35 6.25 1.83
CA VAL A 99 -9.17 6.90 3.14
C VAL A 99 -10.44 6.78 3.97
N TRP A 100 -10.25 6.39 5.21
CA TRP A 100 -11.32 6.27 6.21
C TRP A 100 -11.10 7.24 7.36
N LYS A 101 -12.19 7.80 7.87
CA LYS A 101 -12.22 8.74 8.99
C LYS A 101 -13.06 8.19 10.13
N THR A 102 -12.59 8.34 11.35
CA THR A 102 -13.38 8.18 12.56
C THR A 102 -13.45 9.49 13.33
N THR A 103 -14.58 9.73 13.99
CA THR A 103 -14.78 10.87 14.91
C THR A 103 -15.08 10.45 16.34
N ASN A 104 -14.97 9.13 16.61
CA ASN A 104 -15.31 8.52 17.89
C ASN A 104 -14.26 7.47 18.33
N ALA A 105 -12.97 7.75 18.09
CA ALA A 105 -11.84 6.91 18.46
C ALA A 105 -11.89 5.49 17.88
N GLY A 106 -12.42 5.34 16.66
CA GLY A 106 -12.43 4.07 15.94
C GLY A 106 -13.65 3.17 16.22
N MET A 107 -14.65 3.64 16.98
CA MET A 107 -15.89 2.87 17.17
C MET A 107 -16.67 2.71 15.86
N SER A 108 -16.61 3.71 14.98
CA SER A 108 -17.10 3.63 13.60
C SER A 108 -16.17 4.37 12.65
N TRP A 109 -16.18 3.93 11.40
CA TRP A 109 -15.36 4.49 10.34
C TRP A 109 -16.22 4.78 9.12
N GLU A 110 -15.96 5.92 8.49
CA GLU A 110 -16.59 6.36 7.25
C GLU A 110 -15.53 6.48 6.16
N ASN A 111 -15.79 5.94 4.97
CA ASN A 111 -14.92 6.17 3.81
C ASN A 111 -15.18 7.57 3.27
N ILE A 112 -14.14 8.39 3.20
CA ILE A 112 -14.23 9.79 2.78
C ILE A 112 -13.71 10.03 1.35
N THR A 113 -13.33 8.98 0.64
CA THR A 113 -12.82 9.04 -0.75
C THR A 113 -13.73 8.38 -1.76
N ASP A 114 -14.57 7.42 -1.37
CA ASP A 114 -15.44 6.70 -2.27
C ASP A 114 -16.44 7.63 -2.98
N GLY A 115 -16.46 7.54 -4.31
CA GLY A 115 -17.31 8.38 -5.16
C GLY A 115 -16.85 9.84 -5.29
N LYS A 116 -15.78 10.25 -4.60
CA LYS A 116 -15.23 11.61 -4.66
C LYS A 116 -13.91 11.68 -5.41
N THR A 117 -13.18 10.58 -5.46
CA THR A 117 -11.84 10.49 -6.07
C THR A 117 -11.62 9.12 -6.69
N ASP A 118 -10.53 8.96 -7.42
CA ASP A 118 -9.98 7.69 -7.93
C ASP A 118 -8.84 7.13 -7.03
N ILE A 119 -8.79 7.57 -5.77
CA ILE A 119 -7.89 7.00 -4.78
C ILE A 119 -8.32 5.56 -4.46
N SER A 120 -7.49 4.60 -4.84
CA SER A 120 -7.69 3.19 -4.49
C SER A 120 -6.82 2.78 -3.30
N SER A 121 -5.51 2.77 -3.50
CA SER A 121 -4.54 2.44 -2.46
C SER A 121 -3.91 3.68 -1.86
N VAL A 122 -3.75 3.69 -0.54
CA VAL A 122 -3.17 4.80 0.22
C VAL A 122 -1.92 4.33 0.94
N GLY A 123 -0.78 4.88 0.58
CA GLY A 123 0.52 4.60 1.21
C GLY A 123 0.91 5.60 2.29
N ALA A 124 0.34 6.81 2.26
CA ALA A 124 0.59 7.84 3.25
C ALA A 124 -0.64 8.72 3.48
N VAL A 125 -0.91 9.06 4.74
CA VAL A 125 -1.90 10.07 5.11
C VAL A 125 -1.30 10.96 6.19
N THR A 126 -1.51 12.28 6.08
CA THR A 126 -0.96 13.25 7.04
C THR A 126 -1.91 14.43 7.21
N VAL A 127 -2.23 14.74 8.45
CA VAL A 127 -2.96 15.95 8.84
C VAL A 127 -1.93 17.05 9.09
N ALA A 128 -2.16 18.24 8.55
CA ALA A 128 -1.26 19.36 8.77
C ALA A 128 -1.34 19.84 10.24
N PRO A 129 -0.19 19.97 10.94
CA PRO A 129 -0.22 20.32 12.36
C PRO A 129 -0.79 21.71 12.65
N SER A 130 -0.63 22.66 11.72
CA SER A 130 -1.11 24.04 11.87
C SER A 130 -2.57 24.25 11.45
N ASP A 131 -3.11 23.35 10.65
CA ASP A 131 -4.52 23.38 10.19
C ASP A 131 -5.05 21.96 9.97
N PRO A 132 -5.83 21.43 10.92
CA PRO A 132 -6.36 20.06 10.83
C PRO A 132 -7.37 19.83 9.69
N ASN A 133 -7.85 20.89 9.03
CA ASN A 133 -8.67 20.74 7.84
C ASN A 133 -7.82 20.36 6.61
N VAL A 134 -6.51 20.64 6.66
CA VAL A 134 -5.60 20.30 5.57
C VAL A 134 -5.05 18.90 5.77
N ILE A 135 -5.39 18.03 4.82
CA ILE A 135 -4.96 16.63 4.79
C ILE A 135 -4.25 16.36 3.47
N TYR A 136 -3.10 15.72 3.53
CA TYR A 136 -2.41 15.20 2.36
C TYR A 136 -2.50 13.68 2.34
N VAL A 137 -2.73 13.14 1.15
CA VAL A 137 -2.78 11.70 0.88
C VAL A 137 -1.81 11.36 -0.23
N GLY A 138 -0.93 10.44 0.05
CA GLY A 138 -0.06 9.81 -0.94
C GLY A 138 -0.62 8.44 -1.32
N THR A 139 -0.76 8.21 -2.62
CA THR A 139 -1.38 6.99 -3.13
C THR A 139 -0.35 5.93 -3.50
N GLY A 140 -0.84 4.71 -3.72
CA GLY A 140 -0.04 3.53 -3.94
C GLY A 140 0.22 2.76 -2.65
N GLU A 141 0.63 1.52 -2.78
CA GLU A 141 0.92 0.66 -1.62
C GLU A 141 2.34 0.93 -1.12
N SER A 142 2.48 1.40 0.13
CA SER A 142 3.78 1.69 0.74
C SER A 142 4.53 0.43 1.17
N GLN A 143 3.80 -0.63 1.51
CA GLN A 143 4.34 -1.93 1.89
C GLN A 143 4.57 -2.78 0.64
N LEU A 144 5.80 -2.80 0.15
CA LEU A 144 6.18 -3.45 -1.11
C LEU A 144 6.03 -4.98 -1.03
N ARG A 145 4.93 -5.48 -1.55
CA ARG A 145 4.59 -6.90 -1.64
C ARG A 145 4.61 -7.40 -3.09
N GLU A 146 4.05 -8.59 -3.34
CA GLU A 146 3.98 -9.17 -4.69
C GLU A 146 2.81 -8.59 -5.49
N ASP A 147 1.74 -8.25 -4.83
CA ASP A 147 0.48 -7.75 -5.37
C ASP A 147 0.36 -6.22 -5.22
N LEU A 148 1.36 -5.48 -5.65
CA LEU A 148 1.41 -4.03 -5.52
C LEU A 148 0.34 -3.33 -6.34
N THR A 149 -0.43 -2.47 -5.69
CA THR A 149 -1.35 -1.55 -6.35
C THR A 149 -0.69 -0.21 -6.55
N TYR A 150 -0.73 0.27 -7.79
CA TYR A 150 -0.21 1.58 -8.15
C TYR A 150 -1.12 2.69 -7.62
N GLY A 151 -0.48 3.79 -7.24
CA GLY A 151 -1.15 5.03 -6.94
C GLY A 151 -1.18 5.97 -8.14
N THR A 152 -1.91 7.04 -7.95
CA THR A 152 -2.09 8.14 -8.92
C THR A 152 -1.45 9.45 -8.43
N GLY A 153 -0.47 9.35 -7.51
CA GLY A 153 0.26 10.49 -6.97
C GLY A 153 -0.28 11.02 -5.65
N VAL A 154 -0.40 12.33 -5.51
CA VAL A 154 -0.73 13.00 -4.25
C VAL A 154 -2.05 13.75 -4.36
N TYR A 155 -2.85 13.68 -3.30
CA TYR A 155 -4.10 14.42 -3.14
C TYR A 155 -4.05 15.29 -1.89
N ARG A 156 -4.86 16.36 -1.90
CA ARG A 156 -5.02 17.28 -0.78
C ARG A 156 -6.50 17.58 -0.56
N SER A 157 -6.89 17.62 0.70
CA SER A 157 -8.13 18.22 1.16
C SER A 157 -7.80 19.47 1.98
N THR A 158 -8.72 20.46 1.98
CA THR A 158 -8.65 21.67 2.82
C THR A 158 -9.91 21.82 3.69
N ASP A 159 -10.74 20.79 3.74
CA ASP A 159 -12.02 20.73 4.43
C ASP A 159 -12.21 19.43 5.24
N ALA A 160 -11.10 18.92 5.79
CA ALA A 160 -11.07 17.69 6.61
C ALA A 160 -11.58 16.43 5.89
N GLY A 161 -11.40 16.36 4.56
CA GLY A 161 -11.72 15.20 3.74
C GLY A 161 -13.08 15.24 3.05
N GLU A 162 -13.78 16.38 3.06
CA GLU A 162 -15.04 16.50 2.34
C GLU A 162 -14.82 16.59 0.83
N THR A 163 -13.82 17.37 0.40
CA THR A 163 -13.40 17.45 -1.00
C THR A 163 -11.90 17.21 -1.15
N TRP A 164 -11.49 16.80 -2.35
CA TRP A 164 -10.13 16.42 -2.65
C TRP A 164 -9.65 17.05 -3.95
N GLN A 165 -8.42 17.55 -3.94
CA GLN A 165 -7.71 18.05 -5.10
C GLN A 165 -6.55 17.13 -5.44
N HIS A 166 -6.43 16.71 -6.68
CA HIS A 166 -5.27 15.99 -7.19
C HIS A 166 -4.11 16.95 -7.44
N LEU A 167 -2.92 16.63 -6.91
CA LEU A 167 -1.74 17.51 -6.93
C LEU A 167 -0.61 17.01 -7.85
N GLY A 168 -0.87 16.00 -8.68
CA GLY A 168 0.14 15.43 -9.57
C GLY A 168 1.02 14.37 -8.91
N LEU A 169 2.26 14.27 -9.36
CA LEU A 169 3.22 13.22 -9.00
C LEU A 169 2.73 11.80 -9.35
N VAL A 170 1.98 11.65 -10.45
CA VAL A 170 1.37 10.38 -10.88
C VAL A 170 2.42 9.30 -11.08
N GLU A 171 3.53 9.64 -11.73
CA GLU A 171 4.60 8.70 -12.07
C GLU A 171 5.43 8.23 -10.86
N THR A 172 5.15 8.75 -9.66
CA THR A 172 5.76 8.23 -8.43
C THR A 172 5.22 6.86 -8.05
N HIS A 173 4.03 6.49 -8.49
CA HIS A 173 3.29 5.25 -8.27
C HIS A 173 3.11 4.86 -6.80
N GLN A 174 4.18 4.87 -5.99
CA GLN A 174 4.13 4.55 -4.57
C GLN A 174 4.69 5.70 -3.74
N VAL A 175 3.80 6.40 -3.06
CA VAL A 175 4.13 7.42 -2.08
C VAL A 175 4.12 6.79 -0.68
N THR A 176 5.27 6.78 -0.03
CA THR A 176 5.49 6.04 1.21
C THR A 176 5.36 6.88 2.47
N ALA A 177 5.66 8.17 2.38
CA ALA A 177 5.53 9.09 3.51
C ALA A 177 5.30 10.52 3.04
N ILE A 178 4.54 11.26 3.83
CA ILE A 178 4.35 12.71 3.67
C ILE A 178 4.64 13.39 5.01
N ARG A 179 5.34 14.53 4.96
CA ARG A 179 5.54 15.40 6.13
C ARG A 179 5.16 16.82 5.76
N VAL A 180 4.26 17.41 6.53
CA VAL A 180 3.82 18.78 6.38
C VAL A 180 4.60 19.66 7.37
N HIS A 181 4.98 20.85 6.95
CA HIS A 181 5.66 21.81 7.80
C HIS A 181 4.76 22.22 8.98
N PRO A 182 5.27 22.24 10.24
CA PRO A 182 4.43 22.43 11.42
C PRO A 182 3.64 23.73 11.45
N ASN A 183 4.15 24.80 10.83
CA ASN A 183 3.56 26.14 10.87
C ASN A 183 3.04 26.63 9.50
N ASN A 184 3.09 25.80 8.45
CA ASN A 184 2.62 26.20 7.13
C ASN A 184 2.08 24.96 6.38
N PRO A 185 0.77 24.82 6.23
CA PRO A 185 0.14 23.69 5.60
C PRO A 185 0.41 23.58 4.09
N ASP A 186 0.91 24.66 3.46
CA ASP A 186 1.25 24.65 2.03
C ASP A 186 2.65 24.13 1.74
N VAL A 187 3.47 23.92 2.78
CA VAL A 187 4.80 23.34 2.65
C VAL A 187 4.76 21.87 3.04
N ALA A 188 4.98 21.01 2.07
CA ALA A 188 4.97 19.57 2.29
C ALA A 188 6.12 18.86 1.57
N TYR A 189 6.51 17.73 2.12
CA TYR A 189 7.55 16.85 1.61
C TYR A 189 6.97 15.46 1.39
N VAL A 190 7.29 14.86 0.25
CA VAL A 190 6.78 13.57 -0.19
C VAL A 190 7.94 12.63 -0.45
N ALA A 191 7.94 11.47 0.20
CA ALA A 191 8.81 10.36 -0.12
C ALA A 191 8.15 9.45 -1.16
N ALA A 192 8.87 9.18 -2.24
CA ALA A 192 8.43 8.27 -3.28
C ALA A 192 9.48 7.19 -3.52
N ILE A 193 9.04 5.93 -3.45
CA ILE A 193 9.89 4.82 -3.83
C ILE A 193 9.90 4.63 -5.35
N GLY A 194 8.96 5.23 -6.06
CA GLY A 194 8.78 5.08 -7.50
C GLY A 194 8.08 3.76 -7.85
N HIS A 195 7.86 3.48 -9.12
CA HIS A 195 7.28 2.20 -9.47
C HIS A 195 8.26 1.03 -9.23
N ALA A 196 7.71 -0.09 -8.77
CA ALA A 196 8.51 -1.19 -8.23
C ALA A 196 9.15 -2.07 -9.30
N PHE A 197 8.57 -2.14 -10.51
CA PHE A 197 8.94 -3.14 -11.53
C PHE A 197 10.03 -2.70 -12.52
N GLY A 198 10.71 -1.59 -12.26
CA GLY A 198 11.82 -1.15 -13.08
C GLY A 198 12.48 0.13 -12.59
N PRO A 199 13.58 0.53 -13.23
CA PRO A 199 14.20 1.83 -13.01
C PRO A 199 13.21 2.96 -13.33
N ASN A 200 13.25 4.03 -12.53
CA ASN A 200 12.30 5.12 -12.68
C ASN A 200 12.89 6.42 -12.12
N ALA A 201 12.83 7.48 -12.91
CA ALA A 201 13.37 8.77 -12.50
C ALA A 201 12.55 9.45 -11.39
N GLU A 202 11.30 9.03 -11.18
CA GLU A 202 10.38 9.65 -10.20
C GLU A 202 10.49 9.04 -8.80
N ARG A 203 11.70 8.64 -8.43
CA ARG A 203 12.10 8.19 -7.10
C ARG A 203 12.70 9.34 -6.29
N GLY A 204 12.63 9.27 -4.96
CA GLY A 204 13.29 10.21 -4.07
C GLY A 204 12.35 11.07 -3.26
N VAL A 205 12.78 12.30 -2.95
CA VAL A 205 11.98 13.22 -2.12
C VAL A 205 11.61 14.45 -2.93
N PHE A 206 10.34 14.78 -2.88
CA PHE A 206 9.76 15.96 -3.51
C PHE A 206 9.30 16.95 -2.45
N ARG A 207 9.32 18.24 -2.78
CA ARG A 207 8.85 19.33 -1.94
C ARG A 207 7.92 20.24 -2.72
N THR A 208 6.83 20.63 -2.08
CA THR A 208 6.02 21.79 -2.47
C THR A 208 6.18 22.93 -1.49
N MET A 209 5.95 24.15 -1.96
CA MET A 209 5.93 25.39 -1.17
C MET A 209 4.61 26.18 -1.38
N ASP A 210 3.70 25.66 -2.18
CA ASP A 210 2.51 26.30 -2.70
C ASP A 210 1.27 25.39 -2.65
N GLY A 211 1.24 24.50 -1.64
CA GLY A 211 0.11 23.60 -1.41
C GLY A 211 -0.02 22.47 -2.41
N GLY A 212 1.03 22.18 -3.18
CA GLY A 212 1.05 21.11 -4.17
C GLY A 212 0.80 21.57 -5.61
N THR A 213 0.69 22.89 -5.84
CA THR A 213 0.57 23.44 -7.20
C THR A 213 1.83 23.17 -8.02
N SER A 214 2.99 23.20 -7.38
CA SER A 214 4.25 22.80 -7.99
C SER A 214 5.10 21.91 -7.08
N TRP A 215 5.90 21.06 -7.70
CA TRP A 215 6.77 20.12 -7.00
C TRP A 215 8.22 20.27 -7.45
N LYS A 216 9.13 20.27 -6.49
CA LYS A 216 10.57 20.23 -6.74
C LYS A 216 11.15 18.96 -6.14
N LYS A 217 11.82 18.15 -6.97
CA LYS A 217 12.62 17.01 -6.49
C LYS A 217 13.86 17.56 -5.76
N ILE A 218 13.99 17.26 -4.48
CA ILE A 218 15.05 17.77 -3.61
C ILE A 218 16.08 16.72 -3.21
N LEU A 219 15.74 15.45 -3.36
CA LEU A 219 16.66 14.33 -3.21
C LEU A 219 16.38 13.27 -4.26
N PHE A 220 17.41 12.92 -4.99
CA PHE A 220 17.45 11.82 -5.93
C PHE A 220 18.83 11.17 -5.86
N LEU A 221 18.91 9.87 -5.75
CA LEU A 221 20.19 9.14 -5.74
C LEU A 221 20.47 8.49 -7.09
N ASP A 222 19.55 7.65 -7.53
CA ASP A 222 19.55 6.97 -8.81
C ASP A 222 18.14 6.45 -9.13
N ASP A 223 17.94 5.89 -10.30
CA ASP A 223 16.67 5.36 -10.81
C ASP A 223 16.19 4.06 -10.16
N SER A 224 17.02 3.47 -9.31
CA SER A 224 16.74 2.21 -8.60
C SER A 224 16.51 2.42 -7.10
N THR A 225 16.86 3.61 -6.55
CA THR A 225 16.82 3.91 -5.13
C THR A 225 15.78 4.99 -4.83
N GLY A 226 14.73 4.62 -4.10
CA GLY A 226 13.64 5.52 -3.71
C GLY A 226 13.66 5.88 -2.24
N ALA A 227 12.84 6.87 -1.86
CA ALA A 227 12.64 7.25 -0.47
C ALA A 227 11.51 6.41 0.14
N THR A 228 11.76 5.82 1.32
CA THR A 228 10.81 4.95 2.01
C THR A 228 10.18 5.58 3.24
N ASP A 229 10.85 6.54 3.86
CA ASP A 229 10.31 7.27 5.01
C ASP A 229 10.93 8.65 5.13
N LEU A 230 10.22 9.53 5.82
CA LEU A 230 10.65 10.90 6.16
C LEU A 230 10.46 11.14 7.65
N SER A 231 11.45 11.75 8.29
CA SER A 231 11.34 12.27 9.65
C SER A 231 11.79 13.73 9.67
N MET A 232 10.93 14.60 10.19
CA MET A 232 11.20 16.03 10.32
C MET A 232 11.54 16.33 11.78
N ASP A 233 12.58 17.13 12.00
CA ASP A 233 12.91 17.64 13.35
C ASP A 233 11.77 18.57 13.80
N PRO A 234 11.07 18.23 14.89
CA PRO A 234 9.93 19.02 15.36
C PRO A 234 10.32 20.40 15.88
N THR A 235 11.58 20.56 16.28
CA THR A 235 12.09 21.84 16.81
C THR A 235 12.72 22.70 15.71
N ASN A 236 13.20 22.07 14.64
CA ASN A 236 13.79 22.75 13.50
C ASN A 236 13.31 22.10 12.18
N PRO A 237 12.17 22.50 11.63
CA PRO A 237 11.60 21.92 10.43
C PRO A 237 12.42 22.13 9.15
N ARG A 238 13.58 22.79 9.28
CA ARG A 238 14.59 22.88 8.23
C ARG A 238 15.47 21.63 8.13
N ILE A 239 15.38 20.75 9.13
CA ILE A 239 16.09 19.47 9.15
C ILE A 239 15.09 18.37 8.85
N LEU A 240 15.33 17.65 7.76
CA LEU A 240 14.54 16.51 7.32
C LEU A 240 15.50 15.34 7.08
N TYR A 241 15.15 14.18 7.60
CA TYR A 241 15.84 12.93 7.35
C TYR A 241 15.00 12.07 6.40
N ALA A 242 15.64 11.50 5.39
CA ALA A 242 15.02 10.56 4.47
C ALA A 242 15.71 9.21 4.56
N SER A 243 14.91 8.16 4.66
CA SER A 243 15.36 6.78 4.49
C SER A 243 15.30 6.42 3.01
N MET A 244 16.43 5.93 2.46
CA MET A 244 16.57 5.60 1.05
C MET A 244 16.81 4.10 0.88
N TRP A 245 16.10 3.48 -0.06
CA TRP A 245 16.18 2.05 -0.29
C TRP A 245 16.22 1.73 -1.79
N LYS A 246 17.22 0.92 -2.18
CA LYS A 246 17.25 0.33 -3.51
C LYS A 246 16.26 -0.83 -3.56
N PHE A 247 15.35 -0.78 -4.52
CA PHE A 247 14.31 -1.77 -4.63
C PHE A 247 13.88 -1.97 -6.09
N GLN A 248 13.76 -3.23 -6.49
CA GLN A 248 13.12 -3.62 -7.74
C GLN A 248 12.38 -4.93 -7.57
N ARG A 249 11.18 -5.00 -8.09
CA ARG A 249 10.33 -6.18 -8.13
C ARG A 249 10.38 -6.84 -9.51
N SER A 250 10.32 -8.14 -9.54
CA SER A 250 10.08 -8.94 -10.75
C SER A 250 9.01 -9.98 -10.45
N PRO A 251 8.36 -10.60 -11.47
CA PRO A 251 7.36 -11.64 -11.25
C PRO A 251 7.87 -12.84 -10.44
N TRP A 252 9.18 -13.09 -10.46
CA TRP A 252 9.81 -14.23 -9.80
C TRP A 252 10.61 -13.87 -8.54
N GLY A 253 10.67 -12.59 -8.16
CA GLY A 253 11.45 -12.21 -7.00
C GLY A 253 11.55 -10.73 -6.73
N MET A 254 12.39 -10.42 -5.77
CA MET A 254 12.68 -9.07 -5.32
C MET A 254 14.18 -8.86 -5.21
N ASP A 255 14.71 -7.83 -5.87
CA ASP A 255 16.06 -7.34 -5.66
C ASP A 255 15.98 -6.11 -4.73
N ALA A 256 16.62 -6.22 -3.56
CA ALA A 256 16.57 -5.19 -2.55
C ALA A 256 17.92 -5.02 -1.85
N GLY A 257 18.28 -3.77 -1.59
CA GLY A 257 19.57 -3.42 -1.00
C GLY A 257 20.65 -3.15 -2.06
N GLY A 258 21.84 -2.81 -1.62
CA GLY A 258 22.98 -2.44 -2.47
C GLY A 258 23.92 -1.48 -1.75
N ALA A 259 25.04 -1.14 -2.37
CA ALA A 259 26.07 -0.28 -1.77
C ALA A 259 25.59 1.13 -1.40
N ARG A 260 24.48 1.58 -1.97
CA ARG A 260 23.84 2.89 -1.67
C ARG A 260 22.61 2.77 -0.79
N ALA A 261 22.16 1.56 -0.48
CA ALA A 261 21.16 1.27 0.52
C ALA A 261 21.89 0.94 1.83
N GLY A 262 22.19 1.92 2.62
CA GLY A 262 22.88 1.72 3.89
C GLY A 262 23.31 3.04 4.51
N SER A 263 23.29 3.14 5.82
CA SER A 263 23.81 4.29 6.54
C SER A 263 25.31 4.44 6.31
N GLY A 264 25.77 5.66 6.16
CA GLY A 264 27.18 5.98 6.12
C GLY A 264 27.93 5.42 7.31
N SER A 265 29.13 4.88 7.02
CA SER A 265 30.23 4.52 7.89
C SER A 265 29.97 3.49 9.00
N ARG A 266 30.21 2.20 8.67
CA ARG A 266 31.18 1.38 9.44
C ARG A 266 31.60 0.19 8.58
N PRO A 267 32.92 -0.09 8.43
CA PRO A 267 33.40 -1.32 7.86
C PRO A 267 33.40 -2.37 9.00
N THR A 268 32.47 -3.26 9.00
CA THR A 268 32.56 -4.64 9.49
C THR A 268 31.16 -5.22 9.65
N GLY A 269 30.81 -6.26 8.88
CA GLY A 269 29.73 -7.21 9.21
C GLY A 269 28.32 -6.69 9.00
N ALA A 270 28.01 -6.48 7.81
CA ALA A 270 26.81 -6.67 7.12
C ALA A 270 25.43 -6.73 7.50
N THR A 271 24.66 -6.07 7.95
CA THR A 271 23.19 -6.18 7.79
C THR A 271 22.66 -5.06 6.89
N ARG A 272 21.87 -5.45 5.90
CA ARG A 272 21.24 -4.61 4.88
C ARG A 272 20.39 -3.52 5.55
N GLY A 273 20.90 -2.30 5.61
CA GLY A 273 20.23 -1.17 6.23
C GLY A 273 19.86 -0.09 5.19
N SER A 274 18.75 0.57 5.40
CA SER A 274 18.37 1.78 4.67
C SER A 274 19.29 2.95 5.05
N THR A 275 19.65 3.80 4.08
CA THR A 275 20.45 5.01 4.33
C THR A 275 19.58 6.15 4.84
N CYS A 276 19.89 6.71 5.99
CA CYS A 276 19.33 8.00 6.41
C CYS A 276 20.20 9.13 5.89
N ARG A 277 19.62 10.11 5.19
CA ARG A 277 20.27 11.35 4.79
C ARG A 277 19.56 12.54 5.39
N ALA A 278 20.31 13.45 6.00
CA ALA A 278 19.82 14.75 6.38
C ALA A 278 19.70 15.65 5.14
N ILE A 279 18.56 16.26 4.97
CA ILE A 279 18.29 17.19 3.87
C ILE A 279 18.01 18.57 4.48
N ALA A 280 18.66 19.61 3.97
CA ALA A 280 18.28 20.98 4.30
C ALA A 280 16.90 21.29 3.70
N ALA A 281 15.86 21.23 4.51
CA ALA A 281 14.48 21.18 4.04
C ALA A 281 13.93 22.56 3.62
N CYS A 282 14.43 23.68 4.16
CA CYS A 282 13.84 24.99 3.86
C CYS A 282 14.93 26.03 3.56
N PRO A 283 14.89 26.76 2.44
CA PRO A 283 15.77 27.91 2.21
C PRO A 283 15.43 29.01 3.21
N ARG A 284 16.46 29.70 3.70
CA ARG A 284 16.24 30.91 4.49
C ARG A 284 15.42 31.91 3.65
N ARG A 285 14.32 32.42 4.18
CA ARG A 285 13.75 33.67 3.67
C ARG A 285 14.83 34.75 3.87
N ARG A 286 15.21 35.38 2.79
CA ARG A 286 15.96 36.66 2.87
C ARG A 286 15.03 37.78 3.33
#